data_048d33bb92069c1374a6a2af1ece0d50
#
_entry.id   048d33bb92069c1374a6a2af1ece0d50
#
_cell.length_a   1.000
_cell.length_b   1.000
_cell.length_c   1.000
_cell.angle_alpha   90.00
_cell.angle_beta   90.00
_cell.angle_gamma   90.00
#
_symmetry.space_group_name_H-M   'P 1'
#
loop_
_entity.id
_entity.type
_entity.pdbx_description
1 polymer ?
#
loop_
_entity_poly.entity_id
_entity_poly.type
_entity_poly.pdbx_seq_one_letter_code
_entity_poly.pdbx_strand_id
1 'polypeptide(L)'
;PRKTIVENNLFDHTSGDAILLCGDCNGWFETGACRHVIIRKNRFVNALTNLFQFTNAVISIYPEIPDLKGQQQYFHGGPEGGIVIEDNEFETFDAPILYAKSVDGLVFRNNTIKLNTEYKPFHPNRNRFWLERVTNVTIAE
;
A
#
# COMPACT_ATOMS: atom_id res chain seq x y z
N PRO A 1 9.75 -9.35 -4.60
CA PRO A 1 9.30 -10.68 -4.18
C PRO A 1 8.23 -11.24 -5.10
N ARG A 2 8.13 -12.53 -5.11
CA ARG A 2 7.12 -13.26 -5.86
C ARG A 2 6.47 -14.27 -4.93
N LYS A 3 5.14 -14.37 -4.92
CA LYS A 3 4.38 -15.27 -4.05
C LYS A 3 4.66 -15.01 -2.58
N THR A 4 4.19 -13.88 -2.11
CA THR A 4 4.32 -13.47 -0.72
C THR A 4 2.94 -13.39 -0.09
N ILE A 5 2.80 -13.95 1.09
CA ILE A 5 1.58 -13.86 1.88
C ILE A 5 1.92 -13.18 3.20
N VAL A 6 1.19 -12.11 3.51
CA VAL A 6 1.25 -11.43 4.80
C VAL A 6 -0.10 -11.63 5.46
N GLU A 7 -0.15 -12.49 6.48
CA GLU A 7 -1.43 -12.84 7.09
C GLU A 7 -1.35 -13.01 8.61
N ASN A 8 -2.47 -12.75 9.26
CA ASN A 8 -2.65 -12.97 10.70
C ASN A 8 -1.69 -12.14 11.56
N ASN A 9 -1.39 -10.92 11.13
CA ASN A 9 -0.52 -10.01 11.86
C ASN A 9 -1.32 -8.87 12.48
N LEU A 10 -0.79 -8.34 13.58
CA LEU A 10 -1.23 -7.09 14.16
C LEU A 10 -0.15 -6.03 13.92
N PHE A 11 -0.52 -4.96 13.22
CA PHE A 11 0.31 -3.77 13.05
C PHE A 11 -0.27 -2.69 13.93
N ASP A 12 0.38 -2.42 15.05
CA ASP A 12 -0.15 -1.56 16.10
C ASP A 12 0.68 -0.29 16.24
N HIS A 13 0.05 0.84 15.92
CA HIS A 13 0.65 2.17 16.07
C HIS A 13 2.00 2.33 15.35
N THR A 14 2.09 1.85 14.12
CA THR A 14 3.29 2.07 13.30
C THR A 14 3.45 3.56 13.01
N SER A 15 4.68 4.06 13.02
CA SER A 15 4.94 5.48 12.85
C SER A 15 4.72 5.97 11.41
N GLY A 16 4.96 5.11 10.43
CA GLY A 16 4.70 5.41 9.02
C GLY A 16 3.75 4.40 8.43
N ASP A 17 4.07 3.94 7.23
CA ASP A 17 3.36 2.83 6.59
C ASP A 17 3.44 1.60 7.49
N ALA A 18 2.38 0.82 7.54
CA ALA A 18 2.45 -0.51 8.13
C ALA A 18 3.10 -1.50 7.17
N ILE A 19 2.78 -1.38 5.88
CA ILE A 19 3.36 -2.21 4.83
C ILE A 19 3.79 -1.30 3.68
N LEU A 20 5.01 -1.51 3.20
CA LEU A 20 5.56 -0.80 2.05
C LEU A 20 6.06 -1.81 1.03
N LEU A 21 5.50 -1.78 -0.17
CA LEU A 21 5.97 -2.51 -1.33
C LEU A 21 6.65 -1.52 -2.26
N CYS A 22 7.97 -1.55 -2.31
CA CYS A 22 8.74 -0.57 -3.06
C CYS A 22 10.01 -1.21 -3.63
N GLY A 23 10.37 -0.82 -4.84
CA GLY A 23 11.70 -1.07 -5.38
C GLY A 23 12.39 0.27 -5.54
N ASP A 24 13.45 0.51 -4.81
CA ASP A 24 14.21 1.75 -4.88
C ASP A 24 15.36 1.60 -5.89
N CYS A 25 15.06 1.97 -7.12
CA CYS A 25 16.05 1.97 -8.21
C CYS A 25 16.91 3.24 -8.22
N ASN A 26 16.58 4.20 -7.38
CA ASN A 26 17.26 5.50 -7.34
C ASN A 26 18.47 5.49 -6.38
N GLY A 27 18.22 5.15 -5.11
CA GLY A 27 19.26 5.23 -4.09
C GLY A 27 19.96 3.92 -3.79
N TRP A 28 19.23 2.80 -3.89
CA TRP A 28 19.72 1.49 -3.45
C TRP A 28 19.89 0.50 -4.59
N PHE A 29 19.62 0.89 -5.83
CA PHE A 29 19.73 0.03 -7.02
C PHE A 29 18.91 -1.26 -6.92
N GLU A 30 17.83 -1.23 -6.18
CA GLU A 30 16.90 -2.34 -6.09
C GLU A 30 16.18 -2.53 -7.42
N THR A 31 15.99 -3.76 -7.82
CA THR A 31 15.31 -4.09 -9.07
C THR A 31 14.22 -5.12 -8.83
N GLY A 32 13.28 -5.16 -9.76
CA GLY A 32 12.20 -6.12 -9.72
C GLY A 32 10.97 -5.62 -8.97
N ALA A 33 9.84 -5.91 -9.52
CA ALA A 33 8.56 -5.58 -8.94
C ALA A 33 8.02 -6.73 -8.08
N CYS A 34 7.10 -6.42 -7.20
CA CYS A 34 6.39 -7.42 -6.39
C CYS A 34 5.30 -8.08 -7.23
N ARG A 35 5.18 -9.39 -7.15
CA ARG A 35 4.17 -10.16 -7.86
C ARG A 35 3.56 -11.22 -6.93
N HIS A 36 2.28 -11.55 -7.14
CA HIS A 36 1.56 -12.51 -6.33
C HIS A 36 1.68 -12.22 -4.84
N VAL A 37 1.29 -11.02 -4.45
CA VAL A 37 1.30 -10.60 -3.06
C VAL A 37 -0.13 -10.64 -2.53
N ILE A 38 -0.31 -11.34 -1.42
CA ILE A 38 -1.59 -11.40 -0.73
C ILE A 38 -1.41 -10.87 0.68
N ILE A 39 -2.15 -9.81 1.00
CA ILE A 39 -2.19 -9.21 2.32
C ILE A 39 -3.59 -9.48 2.86
N ARG A 40 -3.70 -10.41 3.81
CA ARG A 40 -5.00 -10.85 4.29
C ARG A 40 -5.05 -11.15 5.78
N LYS A 41 -6.23 -10.99 6.35
CA LYS A 41 -6.49 -11.36 7.76
C LYS A 41 -5.52 -10.69 8.71
N ASN A 42 -5.15 -9.46 8.41
CA ASN A 42 -4.34 -8.62 9.29
C ASN A 42 -5.22 -7.59 9.97
N ARG A 43 -4.74 -7.11 11.09
CA ARG A 43 -5.33 -5.98 11.79
C ARG A 43 -4.32 -4.84 11.83
N PHE A 44 -4.74 -3.68 11.33
CA PHE A 44 -3.94 -2.46 11.32
C PHE A 44 -4.59 -1.47 12.27
N VAL A 45 -3.86 -1.08 13.30
CA VAL A 45 -4.38 -0.16 14.32
C VAL A 45 -3.52 1.09 14.34
N ASN A 46 -4.12 2.21 13.97
CA ASN A 46 -3.51 3.55 14.07
C ASN A 46 -2.08 3.64 13.57
N ALA A 47 -1.85 3.24 12.33
CA ALA A 47 -0.65 3.59 11.59
C ALA A 47 -0.62 5.10 11.32
N LEU A 48 0.45 5.60 10.72
CA LEU A 48 0.61 7.00 10.36
C LEU A 48 0.70 7.95 11.56
N THR A 49 1.23 7.47 12.67
CA THR A 49 1.40 8.31 13.85
C THR A 49 2.48 9.38 13.67
N ASN A 50 3.32 9.23 12.65
CA ASN A 50 4.33 10.22 12.28
C ASN A 50 4.53 10.22 10.76
N LEU A 51 4.53 11.39 10.13
CA LEU A 51 4.86 11.51 8.72
C LEU A 51 6.36 11.53 8.57
N PHE A 52 6.89 10.45 8.07
CA PHE A 52 8.31 10.29 7.82
C PHE A 52 8.53 9.94 6.34
N GLN A 53 9.78 9.82 5.94
CA GLN A 53 10.17 9.43 4.60
C GLN A 53 9.39 8.17 4.16
N PHE A 54 8.83 8.17 2.95
CA PHE A 54 8.04 7.09 2.36
C PHE A 54 6.65 6.88 2.99
N THR A 55 6.20 7.76 3.88
CA THR A 55 4.90 7.63 4.51
C THR A 55 3.81 8.23 3.63
N ASN A 56 3.16 7.40 2.83
CA ASN A 56 2.07 7.83 1.96
C ASN A 56 0.70 7.34 2.43
N ALA A 57 0.64 6.14 2.99
CA ALA A 57 -0.61 5.50 3.41
C ALA A 57 -0.33 4.41 4.42
N VAL A 58 -1.37 3.77 4.93
CA VAL A 58 -1.21 2.58 5.80
C VAL A 58 -0.51 1.47 5.01
N ILE A 59 -0.95 1.24 3.78
CA ILE A 59 -0.26 0.37 2.83
C ILE A 59 0.14 1.21 1.63
N SER A 60 1.43 1.25 1.34
CA SER A 60 1.99 1.99 0.22
C SER A 60 2.66 1.05 -0.77
N ILE A 61 2.34 1.21 -2.05
CA ILE A 61 2.86 0.38 -3.14
C ILE A 61 3.32 1.30 -4.26
N TYR A 62 4.62 1.39 -4.48
CA TYR A 62 5.14 2.27 -5.54
C TYR A 62 6.60 1.94 -5.88
N PRO A 63 7.10 2.39 -7.04
CA PRO A 63 8.53 2.35 -7.30
C PRO A 63 9.19 3.69 -6.98
N GLU A 64 10.43 3.65 -6.52
CA GLU A 64 11.32 4.81 -6.48
C GLU A 64 12.19 4.81 -7.73
N ILE A 65 11.72 5.45 -8.78
CA ILE A 65 12.37 5.48 -10.09
C ILE A 65 12.58 6.93 -10.50
N PRO A 66 13.84 7.36 -10.79
CA PRO A 66 14.13 8.74 -11.15
C PRO A 66 13.43 9.20 -12.44
N ASP A 67 13.32 8.32 -13.40
CA ASP A 67 12.71 8.59 -14.69
C ASP A 67 11.61 7.57 -14.99
N LEU A 68 10.43 7.81 -14.46
CA LEU A 68 9.29 6.91 -14.69
C LEU A 68 8.87 6.89 -16.16
N LYS A 69 9.06 7.98 -16.89
CA LYS A 69 8.75 8.02 -18.33
C LYS A 69 9.62 7.04 -19.11
N GLY A 70 10.91 6.97 -18.78
CA GLY A 70 11.82 6.02 -19.40
C GLY A 70 11.63 4.59 -18.92
N GLN A 71 10.89 4.40 -17.82
CA GLN A 71 10.64 3.13 -17.16
C GLN A 71 9.17 2.73 -17.24
N GLN A 72 8.51 2.98 -18.35
CA GLN A 72 7.07 2.75 -18.50
C GLN A 72 6.66 1.28 -18.34
N GLN A 73 7.59 0.36 -18.48
CA GLN A 73 7.33 -1.07 -18.29
C GLN A 73 7.33 -1.51 -16.83
N TYR A 74 7.73 -0.64 -15.91
CA TYR A 74 7.81 -1.01 -14.50
C TYR A 74 6.45 -0.93 -13.84
N PHE A 75 5.95 -2.08 -13.43
CA PHE A 75 4.73 -2.20 -12.64
C PHE A 75 4.90 -3.28 -11.59
N HIS A 76 4.39 -3.04 -10.39
CA HIS A 76 4.09 -4.10 -9.45
C HIS A 76 2.89 -4.91 -9.96
N GLY A 77 2.80 -6.17 -9.59
CA GLY A 77 1.74 -7.04 -10.06
C GLY A 77 2.05 -7.61 -11.43
N GLY A 78 1.21 -7.33 -12.40
CA GLY A 78 1.31 -7.82 -13.76
C GLY A 78 0.23 -8.85 -14.07
N PRO A 79 0.14 -9.27 -15.34
CA PRO A 79 -0.99 -10.08 -15.80
C PRO A 79 -1.13 -11.44 -15.10
N GLU A 80 -0.06 -11.97 -14.55
CA GLU A 80 -0.05 -13.28 -13.89
C GLU A 80 0.16 -13.20 -12.38
N GLY A 81 0.16 -12.01 -11.78
CA GLY A 81 0.50 -11.93 -10.38
C GLY A 81 0.17 -10.62 -9.72
N GLY A 82 -1.11 -10.35 -9.56
CA GLY A 82 -1.60 -9.14 -8.95
C GLY A 82 -1.31 -9.04 -7.46
N ILE A 83 -1.70 -7.92 -6.90
CA ILE A 83 -1.64 -7.62 -5.47
C ILE A 83 -3.05 -7.69 -4.92
N VAL A 84 -3.26 -8.50 -3.91
CA VAL A 84 -4.57 -8.71 -3.31
C VAL A 84 -4.52 -8.30 -1.84
N ILE A 85 -5.41 -7.40 -1.46
CA ILE A 85 -5.58 -6.91 -0.09
C ILE A 85 -7.00 -7.26 0.32
N GLU A 86 -7.18 -8.29 1.16
CA GLU A 86 -8.50 -8.80 1.48
C GLU A 86 -8.63 -9.26 2.92
N ASP A 87 -9.84 -9.20 3.44
CA ASP A 87 -10.18 -9.72 4.77
C ASP A 87 -9.36 -9.10 5.90
N ASN A 88 -8.95 -7.84 5.74
CA ASN A 88 -8.23 -7.11 6.77
C ASN A 88 -9.16 -6.19 7.55
N GLU A 89 -8.75 -5.82 8.73
CA GLU A 89 -9.41 -4.82 9.56
C GLU A 89 -8.46 -3.63 9.71
N PHE A 90 -8.94 -2.45 9.33
CA PHE A 90 -8.22 -1.18 9.48
C PHE A 90 -8.95 -0.34 10.52
N GLU A 91 -8.32 -0.08 11.66
CA GLU A 91 -8.72 0.94 12.59
C GLU A 91 -7.77 2.12 12.44
N THR A 92 -8.28 3.28 12.11
CA THR A 92 -7.44 4.41 11.77
C THR A 92 -8.02 5.73 12.25
N PHE A 93 -7.14 6.63 12.65
CA PHE A 93 -7.49 8.03 12.92
C PHE A 93 -7.23 8.92 11.71
N ASP A 94 -6.54 8.43 10.69
CA ASP A 94 -6.10 9.24 9.55
C ASP A 94 -6.27 8.48 8.22
N ALA A 95 -5.83 9.09 7.15
CA ALA A 95 -5.87 8.60 5.78
C ALA A 95 -4.53 8.92 5.10
N PRO A 96 -4.25 8.35 3.92
CA PRO A 96 -4.98 7.30 3.19
C PRO A 96 -4.77 5.89 3.77
N ILE A 97 -5.68 4.99 3.42
CA ILE A 97 -5.53 3.57 3.73
C ILE A 97 -4.56 2.92 2.73
N LEU A 98 -4.70 3.25 1.46
CA LEU A 98 -3.92 2.65 0.38
C LEU A 98 -3.42 3.73 -0.57
N TYR A 99 -2.11 3.74 -0.79
CA TYR A 99 -1.46 4.43 -1.89
C TYR A 99 -0.88 3.42 -2.86
N ALA A 100 -1.23 3.52 -4.11
CA ALA A 100 -0.70 2.63 -5.14
C ALA A 100 -0.29 3.42 -6.38
N LYS A 101 0.94 3.22 -6.81
CA LYS A 101 1.50 3.84 -8.00
C LYS A 101 2.23 2.79 -8.83
N SER A 102 1.96 2.78 -10.14
CA SER A 102 2.53 1.81 -11.06
C SER A 102 2.23 0.37 -10.63
N VAL A 103 0.97 0.03 -10.61
CA VAL A 103 0.48 -1.30 -10.27
C VAL A 103 -0.46 -1.78 -11.37
N ASP A 104 -0.25 -3.00 -11.83
CA ASP A 104 -1.13 -3.69 -12.76
C ASP A 104 -1.72 -4.91 -12.05
N GLY A 105 -3.03 -4.89 -11.85
CA GLY A 105 -3.72 -5.94 -11.10
C GLY A 105 -3.69 -5.69 -9.59
N LEU A 106 -4.68 -4.94 -9.11
CA LEU A 106 -4.84 -4.62 -7.70
C LEU A 106 -6.26 -4.93 -7.27
N VAL A 107 -6.39 -5.71 -6.23
CA VAL A 107 -7.70 -6.04 -5.65
C VAL A 107 -7.71 -5.63 -4.18
N PHE A 108 -8.66 -4.81 -3.80
CA PHE A 108 -8.93 -4.44 -2.42
C PHE A 108 -10.37 -4.80 -2.13
N ARG A 109 -10.60 -5.82 -1.33
CA ARG A 109 -11.95 -6.33 -1.08
C ARG A 109 -12.12 -6.93 0.30
N ASN A 110 -13.36 -6.88 0.76
CA ASN A 110 -13.78 -7.51 2.00
C ASN A 110 -12.96 -7.06 3.20
N ASN A 111 -12.50 -5.81 3.18
CA ASN A 111 -11.81 -5.19 4.30
C ASN A 111 -12.79 -4.36 5.11
N THR A 112 -12.56 -4.26 6.40
CA THR A 112 -13.33 -3.40 7.29
C THR A 112 -12.51 -2.18 7.64
N ILE A 113 -13.06 -0.99 7.49
CA ILE A 113 -12.41 0.26 7.84
C ILE A 113 -13.22 0.92 8.96
N LYS A 114 -12.58 1.08 10.11
CA LYS A 114 -13.16 1.73 11.29
C LYS A 114 -12.38 3.00 11.58
N LEU A 115 -13.08 4.12 11.68
CA LEU A 115 -12.46 5.39 12.04
C LEU A 115 -12.52 5.57 13.55
N ASN A 116 -11.45 6.12 14.12
CA ASN A 116 -11.39 6.49 15.53
C ASN A 116 -10.81 7.90 15.70
N THR A 117 -10.81 8.39 16.92
CA THR A 117 -10.37 9.74 17.25
C THR A 117 -9.23 9.74 18.27
N GLU A 118 -8.47 8.66 18.34
CA GLU A 118 -7.36 8.57 19.30
C GLU A 118 -6.34 9.68 19.11
N TYR A 119 -6.06 10.04 17.86
CA TYR A 119 -5.20 11.15 17.49
C TYR A 119 -5.90 12.06 16.52
N LYS A 120 -5.44 13.31 16.45
CA LYS A 120 -5.94 14.27 15.45
C LYS A 120 -5.36 13.95 14.09
N PRO A 121 -6.16 13.85 13.03
CA PRO A 121 -5.66 13.62 11.68
C PRO A 121 -4.77 14.77 11.22
N PHE A 122 -3.68 14.45 10.52
CA PHE A 122 -2.74 15.46 10.04
C PHE A 122 -2.12 15.17 8.67
N HIS A 123 -2.42 14.01 8.06
CA HIS A 123 -1.95 13.70 6.72
C HIS A 123 -2.58 14.66 5.70
N PRO A 124 -1.80 15.22 4.76
CA PRO A 124 -2.33 16.19 3.79
C PRO A 124 -3.33 15.58 2.82
N ASN A 125 -3.22 14.30 2.49
CA ASN A 125 -4.18 13.62 1.63
C ASN A 125 -5.29 13.03 2.48
N ARG A 126 -6.54 13.46 2.24
CA ARG A 126 -7.70 13.05 3.02
C ARG A 126 -8.51 11.91 2.38
N ASN A 127 -8.08 11.40 1.22
CA ASN A 127 -8.77 10.31 0.55
C ASN A 127 -8.34 8.97 1.13
N ARG A 128 -9.27 8.02 1.18
CA ARG A 128 -8.94 6.65 1.63
C ARG A 128 -8.01 5.94 0.66
N PHE A 129 -8.22 6.18 -0.63
CA PHE A 129 -7.46 5.54 -1.70
C PHE A 129 -6.80 6.62 -2.55
N TRP A 130 -5.52 6.45 -2.77
CA TRP A 130 -4.71 7.36 -3.58
C TRP A 130 -4.03 6.51 -4.65
N LEU A 131 -4.56 6.59 -5.89
CA LEU A 131 -4.13 5.74 -6.99
C LEU A 131 -3.53 6.57 -8.09
N GLU A 132 -2.35 6.18 -8.55
CA GLU A 132 -1.66 6.78 -9.69
C GLU A 132 -1.14 5.68 -10.60
N ARG A 133 -1.43 5.77 -11.89
CA ARG A 133 -0.93 4.82 -12.88
C ARG A 133 -1.23 3.36 -12.47
N VAL A 134 -2.48 3.09 -12.15
CA VAL A 134 -2.95 1.76 -11.74
C VAL A 134 -3.92 1.24 -12.80
N THR A 135 -3.72 0.00 -13.23
CA THR A 135 -4.57 -0.69 -14.21
C THR A 135 -5.10 -1.99 -13.62
N ASN A 136 -6.21 -2.48 -14.17
CA ASN A 136 -6.86 -3.71 -13.70
C ASN A 136 -7.09 -3.68 -12.18
N VAL A 137 -7.79 -2.63 -11.72
CA VAL A 137 -8.02 -2.40 -10.31
C VAL A 137 -9.47 -2.68 -9.94
N THR A 138 -9.66 -3.34 -8.81
CA THR A 138 -10.97 -3.54 -8.18
C THR A 138 -10.88 -3.10 -6.74
N ILE A 139 -11.69 -2.12 -6.37
CA ILE A 139 -11.84 -1.68 -4.99
C ILE A 139 -13.29 -1.85 -4.59
N ALA A 140 -13.53 -2.75 -3.65
CA ALA A 140 -14.84 -3.01 -3.08
C ALA A 140 -14.78 -2.67 -1.58
N GLU A 141 -15.49 -1.64 -1.21
CA GLU A 141 -15.60 -1.19 0.18
C GLU A 141 -16.71 -1.95 0.94
#